data_de5e5b4803398d81e49c5a566fd0b524
#
_entry.id   de5e5b4803398d81e49c5a566fd0b524
#
_cell.length_a   1.000
_cell.length_b   1.000
_cell.length_c   1.000
_cell.angle_alpha   90.00
_cell.angle_beta   90.00
_cell.angle_gamma   90.00
#
_symmetry.space_group_name_H-M   'P 1'
#
loop_
_entity.id
_entity.type
_entity.pdbx_description
1 polymer ?
#
loop_
_entity_poly.entity_id
_entity_poly.type
_entity_poly.pdbx_seq_one_letter_code
_entity_poly.pdbx_strand_id
1 'polypeptide(L)'
;WEGSPRAISTAQAAAIVSEIPADIAVIGVFVNPSEEWVGDVITDVGLTGVQFHGDETTEFCERVSKRVRVIRAVSVKSTVDVENAIKLPQVFTLLLDGVDAARRGGTGRTVDWVSAKAVAGRRRTFLAGGLDPENVGRAIKTVRPYGIDASSRLEVSPGVKDHEQLRLFFAAVDSVYG
;
A
#
# COMPACT_ATOMS: atom_id res chain seq x y z
N TRP A 1 6.67 11.70 0.24
CA TRP A 1 6.21 12.60 1.29
C TRP A 1 7.34 12.93 2.25
N GLU A 2 7.71 14.22 2.37
CA GLU A 2 8.85 14.70 3.17
C GLU A 2 8.74 14.36 4.67
N GLY A 3 7.53 14.22 5.20
CA GLY A 3 7.29 13.77 6.58
C GLY A 3 7.60 12.30 6.85
N SER A 4 7.93 11.51 5.81
CA SER A 4 8.28 10.10 5.97
C SER A 4 9.79 9.92 6.16
N PRO A 5 10.25 9.10 7.12
CA PRO A 5 11.66 8.73 7.21
C PRO A 5 12.14 7.88 6.01
N ARG A 6 11.23 7.50 5.11
CA ARG A 6 11.49 6.75 3.88
C ARG A 6 11.34 7.61 2.61
N ALA A 7 11.25 8.94 2.78
CA ALA A 7 11.17 9.85 1.64
C ALA A 7 12.45 9.80 0.81
N ILE A 8 12.29 9.77 -0.51
CA ILE A 8 13.38 9.82 -1.47
C ILE A 8 13.08 10.90 -2.52
N SER A 9 14.11 11.43 -3.16
CA SER A 9 13.94 12.35 -4.28
C SER A 9 13.51 11.64 -5.56
N THR A 10 12.95 12.37 -6.52
CA THR A 10 12.61 11.85 -7.86
C THR A 10 13.83 11.22 -8.54
N ALA A 11 15.00 11.84 -8.42
CA ALA A 11 16.25 11.32 -9.00
C ALA A 11 16.66 9.98 -8.35
N GLN A 12 16.55 9.85 -7.03
CA GLN A 12 16.81 8.58 -6.34
C GLN A 12 15.78 7.51 -6.75
N ALA A 13 14.51 7.89 -6.87
CA ALA A 13 13.47 6.97 -7.34
C ALA A 13 13.75 6.47 -8.76
N ALA A 14 14.12 7.36 -9.69
CA ALA A 14 14.49 6.99 -11.05
C ALA A 14 15.70 6.05 -11.11
N ALA A 15 16.72 6.32 -10.28
CA ALA A 15 17.89 5.44 -10.19
C ALA A 15 17.53 4.03 -9.67
N ILE A 16 16.64 3.94 -8.67
CA ILE A 16 16.15 2.64 -8.17
C ILE A 16 15.37 1.92 -9.27
N VAL A 17 14.48 2.62 -9.96
CA VAL A 17 13.61 2.01 -10.99
C VAL A 17 14.41 1.49 -12.17
N SER A 18 15.53 2.12 -12.52
CA SER A 18 16.41 1.66 -13.61
C SER A 18 17.02 0.26 -13.36
N GLU A 19 17.07 -0.18 -12.11
CA GLU A 19 17.59 -1.50 -11.71
C GLU A 19 16.48 -2.55 -11.50
N ILE A 20 15.20 -2.14 -11.57
CA ILE A 20 14.06 -3.04 -11.34
C ILE A 20 13.69 -3.78 -12.63
N PRO A 21 13.52 -5.12 -12.60
CA PRO A 21 13.03 -5.88 -13.76
C PRO A 21 11.70 -5.32 -14.29
N ALA A 22 11.52 -5.30 -15.61
CA ALA A 22 10.38 -4.67 -16.27
C ALA A 22 9.01 -5.33 -15.97
N ASP A 23 9.00 -6.55 -15.47
CA ASP A 23 7.80 -7.29 -15.03
C ASP A 23 7.35 -6.93 -13.60
N ILE A 24 8.16 -6.17 -12.86
CA ILE A 24 7.83 -5.69 -11.52
C ILE A 24 7.12 -4.35 -11.61
N ALA A 25 5.92 -4.27 -11.04
CA ALA A 25 5.19 -3.00 -10.95
C ALA A 25 5.83 -2.05 -9.93
N VAL A 26 6.07 -0.82 -10.35
CA VAL A 26 6.64 0.23 -9.49
C VAL A 26 5.55 1.20 -9.07
N ILE A 27 5.32 1.31 -7.76
CA ILE A 27 4.24 2.11 -7.17
C ILE A 27 4.86 3.28 -6.37
N GLY A 28 4.56 4.51 -6.79
CA GLY A 28 4.91 5.70 -6.01
C GLY A 28 3.91 5.94 -4.88
N VAL A 29 4.39 6.21 -3.67
CA VAL A 29 3.52 6.50 -2.51
C VAL A 29 3.51 7.99 -2.23
N PHE A 30 2.31 8.59 -2.23
CA PHE A 30 2.10 10.01 -2.07
C PHE A 30 1.13 10.32 -0.93
N VAL A 31 1.29 11.52 -0.34
CA VAL A 31 0.40 12.08 0.69
C VAL A 31 0.10 13.52 0.33
N ASN A 32 -1.14 13.81 -0.04
CA ASN A 32 -1.64 15.13 -0.42
C ASN A 32 -0.76 15.88 -1.45
N PRO A 33 -0.37 15.23 -2.56
CA PRO A 33 0.45 15.86 -3.59
C PRO A 33 -0.41 16.79 -4.47
N SER A 34 0.25 17.70 -5.23
CA SER A 34 -0.41 18.33 -6.38
C SER A 34 -0.53 17.36 -7.55
N GLU A 35 -1.54 17.54 -8.40
CA GLU A 35 -1.75 16.69 -9.59
C GLU A 35 -0.62 16.84 -10.60
N GLU A 36 -0.10 18.06 -10.76
CA GLU A 36 1.04 18.38 -11.62
C GLU A 36 2.27 17.58 -11.19
N TRP A 37 2.65 17.69 -9.90
CA TRP A 37 3.81 16.97 -9.39
C TRP A 37 3.68 15.44 -9.50
N VAL A 38 2.50 14.87 -9.22
CA VAL A 38 2.27 13.43 -9.45
C VAL A 38 2.48 13.07 -10.92
N GLY A 39 1.98 13.92 -11.82
CA GLY A 39 2.13 13.74 -13.26
C GLY A 39 3.58 13.72 -13.72
N ASP A 40 4.40 14.64 -13.20
CA ASP A 40 5.83 14.73 -13.48
C ASP A 40 6.57 13.48 -12.95
N VAL A 41 6.34 13.12 -11.68
CA VAL A 41 7.01 11.95 -11.07
C VAL A 41 6.63 10.65 -11.79
N ILE A 42 5.36 10.47 -12.21
CA ILE A 42 4.96 9.30 -13.01
C ILE A 42 5.82 9.18 -14.27
N THR A 43 6.03 10.30 -14.96
CA THR A 43 6.76 10.35 -16.24
C THR A 43 8.27 10.19 -16.03
N ASP A 44 8.83 10.97 -15.10
CA ASP A 44 10.28 11.05 -14.88
C ASP A 44 10.86 9.76 -14.26
N VAL A 45 10.05 9.09 -13.43
CA VAL A 45 10.47 7.84 -12.75
C VAL A 45 10.04 6.60 -13.53
N GLY A 46 9.02 6.68 -14.37
CA GLY A 46 8.44 5.52 -15.04
C GLY A 46 7.55 4.69 -14.11
N LEU A 47 6.76 5.35 -13.24
CA LEU A 47 5.86 4.64 -12.34
C LEU A 47 4.75 3.91 -13.10
N THR A 48 4.45 2.69 -12.71
CA THR A 48 3.34 1.88 -13.27
C THR A 48 2.04 2.05 -12.47
N GLY A 49 2.11 2.68 -11.31
CA GLY A 49 0.97 3.03 -10.47
C GLY A 49 1.34 3.97 -9.35
N VAL A 50 0.32 4.47 -8.67
CA VAL A 50 0.47 5.35 -7.51
C VAL A 50 -0.39 4.87 -6.36
N GLN A 51 0.08 5.11 -5.15
CA GLN A 51 -0.67 4.89 -3.91
C GLN A 51 -0.88 6.23 -3.23
N PHE A 52 -2.14 6.58 -2.99
CA PHE A 52 -2.53 7.77 -2.24
C PHE A 52 -2.86 7.39 -0.80
N HIS A 53 -2.14 7.99 0.13
CA HIS A 53 -2.19 7.67 1.56
C HIS A 53 -2.57 8.88 2.43
N GLY A 54 -3.06 9.94 1.80
CA GLY A 54 -3.52 11.18 2.43
C GLY A 54 -5.04 11.35 2.37
N ASP A 55 -5.45 12.62 2.32
CA ASP A 55 -6.86 13.03 2.26
C ASP A 55 -7.25 13.45 0.83
N GLU A 56 -6.58 12.88 -0.19
CA GLU A 56 -6.86 13.17 -1.59
C GLU A 56 -8.33 12.88 -1.91
N THR A 57 -8.98 13.77 -2.66
CA THR A 57 -10.38 13.57 -3.03
C THR A 57 -10.57 12.43 -4.02
N THR A 58 -11.77 11.88 -4.07
CA THR A 58 -12.12 10.83 -5.04
C THR A 58 -11.91 11.31 -6.46
N GLU A 59 -12.33 12.53 -6.77
CA GLU A 59 -12.21 13.15 -8.11
C GLU A 59 -10.74 13.33 -8.52
N PHE A 60 -9.87 13.71 -7.58
CA PHE A 60 -8.42 13.76 -7.81
C PHE A 60 -7.89 12.38 -8.20
N CYS A 61 -8.20 11.36 -7.40
CA CYS A 61 -7.78 9.98 -7.65
C CYS A 61 -8.33 9.44 -8.98
N GLU A 62 -9.57 9.78 -9.35
CA GLU A 62 -10.17 9.41 -10.64
C GLU A 62 -9.45 10.07 -11.83
N ARG A 63 -9.04 11.34 -11.72
CA ARG A 63 -8.26 11.97 -12.79
C ARG A 63 -6.92 11.29 -12.99
N VAL A 64 -6.20 10.98 -11.92
CA VAL A 64 -4.92 10.27 -12.00
C VAL A 64 -5.10 8.84 -12.52
N SER A 65 -6.21 8.18 -12.19
CA SER A 65 -6.50 6.80 -12.63
C SER A 65 -6.65 6.65 -14.15
N LYS A 66 -6.83 7.75 -14.88
CA LYS A 66 -6.83 7.75 -16.35
C LYS A 66 -5.43 7.56 -16.95
N ARG A 67 -4.37 7.75 -16.15
CA ARG A 67 -2.97 7.65 -16.60
C ARG A 67 -2.28 6.38 -16.08
N VAL A 68 -2.49 6.03 -14.81
CA VAL A 68 -1.84 4.89 -14.15
C VAL A 68 -2.80 4.21 -13.16
N ARG A 69 -2.43 3.02 -12.69
CA ARG A 69 -3.18 2.34 -11.63
C ARG A 69 -3.15 3.15 -10.34
N VAL A 70 -4.30 3.26 -9.67
CA VAL A 70 -4.42 3.94 -8.38
C VAL A 70 -4.74 2.93 -7.29
N ILE A 71 -3.93 2.97 -6.24
CA ILE A 71 -4.17 2.31 -4.96
C ILE A 71 -4.59 3.38 -3.97
N ARG A 72 -5.77 3.22 -3.37
CA ARG A 72 -6.28 4.15 -2.35
C ARG A 72 -6.15 3.53 -0.98
N ALA A 73 -5.33 4.14 -0.11
CA ALA A 73 -5.25 3.72 1.28
C ALA A 73 -6.51 4.15 2.04
N VAL A 74 -7.08 3.22 2.79
CA VAL A 74 -8.27 3.42 3.62
C VAL A 74 -8.10 2.72 4.95
N SER A 75 -8.56 3.38 6.02
CA SER A 75 -8.66 2.77 7.35
C SER A 75 -10.07 2.23 7.55
N VAL A 76 -10.17 1.00 8.03
CA VAL A 76 -11.47 0.37 8.32
C VAL A 76 -11.52 -0.07 9.78
N LYS A 77 -12.25 0.69 10.60
CA LYS A 77 -12.39 0.48 12.05
C LYS A 77 -13.84 0.24 12.48
N SER A 78 -14.79 0.47 11.58
CA SER A 78 -16.22 0.38 11.85
C SER A 78 -16.99 -0.12 10.62
N THR A 79 -18.23 -0.51 10.81
CA THR A 79 -19.15 -0.88 9.72
C THR A 79 -19.36 0.28 8.74
N VAL A 80 -19.37 1.52 9.22
CA VAL A 80 -19.49 2.71 8.36
C VAL A 80 -18.26 2.86 7.46
N ASP A 81 -17.06 2.63 7.98
CA ASP A 81 -15.82 2.66 7.19
C ASP A 81 -15.84 1.57 6.12
N VAL A 82 -16.31 0.35 6.45
CA VAL A 82 -16.48 -0.75 5.50
C VAL A 82 -17.40 -0.36 4.36
N GLU A 83 -18.58 0.22 4.67
CA GLU A 83 -19.52 0.68 3.65
C GLU A 83 -18.96 1.78 2.77
N ASN A 84 -18.25 2.75 3.36
CA ASN A 84 -17.62 3.82 2.61
C ASN A 84 -16.50 3.29 1.69
N ALA A 85 -15.66 2.38 2.17
CA ALA A 85 -14.61 1.74 1.36
C ALA A 85 -15.20 0.98 0.17
N ILE A 86 -16.31 0.26 0.37
CA ILE A 86 -16.97 -0.50 -0.69
C ILE A 86 -17.58 0.42 -1.77
N LYS A 87 -18.05 1.61 -1.40
CA LYS A 87 -18.64 2.60 -2.32
C LYS A 87 -17.62 3.36 -3.17
N LEU A 88 -16.34 3.34 -2.83
CA LEU A 88 -15.32 4.00 -3.64
C LEU A 88 -15.32 3.47 -5.09
N PRO A 89 -14.93 4.28 -6.09
CA PRO A 89 -14.87 3.87 -7.50
C PRO A 89 -14.15 2.53 -7.71
N GLN A 90 -14.72 1.67 -8.55
CA GLN A 90 -14.19 0.32 -8.80
C GLN A 90 -12.84 0.32 -9.53
N VAL A 91 -12.47 1.43 -10.14
CA VAL A 91 -11.16 1.60 -10.79
C VAL A 91 -10.00 1.60 -9.78
N PHE A 92 -10.26 1.89 -8.51
CA PHE A 92 -9.25 1.86 -7.47
C PHE A 92 -9.06 0.45 -6.91
N THR A 93 -7.82 0.05 -6.72
CA THR A 93 -7.47 -0.99 -5.75
C THR A 93 -7.38 -0.35 -4.37
N LEU A 94 -7.90 -0.99 -3.34
CA LEU A 94 -7.83 -0.45 -1.98
C LEU A 94 -6.62 -1.03 -1.23
N LEU A 95 -5.97 -0.21 -0.42
CA LEU A 95 -5.02 -0.66 0.59
C LEU A 95 -5.69 -0.51 1.95
N LEU A 96 -5.93 -1.61 2.64
CA LEU A 96 -6.48 -1.61 3.99
C LEU A 96 -5.31 -1.54 4.98
N ASP A 97 -5.13 -0.37 5.61
CA ASP A 97 -4.05 -0.14 6.58
C ASP A 97 -4.62 0.22 7.96
N GLY A 98 -3.94 -0.25 9.01
CA GLY A 98 -4.26 0.05 10.41
C GLY A 98 -3.90 1.47 10.86
N VAL A 99 -3.82 2.41 9.93
CA VAL A 99 -3.29 3.76 10.13
C VAL A 99 -4.03 4.54 11.22
N ASP A 100 -3.25 5.13 12.12
CA ASP A 100 -3.67 6.27 12.89
C ASP A 100 -3.59 7.52 11.99
N ALA A 101 -4.70 8.24 11.81
CA ALA A 101 -4.81 9.41 10.93
C ALA A 101 -3.73 10.48 11.21
N ALA A 102 -3.15 10.48 12.42
CA ALA A 102 -2.07 11.38 12.80
C ALA A 102 -0.66 10.94 12.34
N ARG A 103 -0.44 9.67 11.97
CA ARG A 103 0.89 9.10 11.66
C ARG A 103 1.01 8.41 10.30
N ARG A 104 0.07 8.59 9.41
CA ARG A 104 0.07 8.24 7.96
C ARG A 104 1.05 7.13 7.55
N GLY A 105 0.94 5.95 8.19
CA GLY A 105 1.72 4.75 7.88
C GLY A 105 2.79 4.39 8.92
N GLY A 106 3.16 3.12 8.96
CA GLY A 106 4.28 2.61 9.75
C GLY A 106 4.06 2.50 11.26
N THR A 107 2.82 2.57 11.76
CA THR A 107 2.51 2.50 13.21
C THR A 107 2.61 1.10 13.80
N GLY A 108 2.72 0.07 12.96
CA GLY A 108 2.77 -1.33 13.38
C GLY A 108 1.47 -1.86 14.01
N ARG A 109 0.38 -1.07 13.99
CA ARG A 109 -0.93 -1.53 14.44
C ARG A 109 -1.60 -2.36 13.35
N THR A 110 -2.15 -3.49 13.76
CA THR A 110 -2.90 -4.37 12.85
C THR A 110 -4.28 -3.79 12.55
N VAL A 111 -4.69 -3.89 11.29
CA VAL A 111 -6.08 -3.66 10.85
C VAL A 111 -7.02 -4.60 11.60
N ASP A 112 -8.25 -4.18 11.85
CA ASP A 112 -9.30 -5.12 12.23
C ASP A 112 -9.60 -6.07 11.06
N TRP A 113 -9.14 -7.32 11.18
CA TRP A 113 -9.26 -8.32 10.13
C TRP A 113 -10.72 -8.72 9.83
N VAL A 114 -11.65 -8.50 10.76
CA VAL A 114 -13.08 -8.76 10.51
C VAL A 114 -13.61 -7.73 9.51
N SER A 115 -13.36 -6.46 9.76
CA SER A 115 -13.71 -5.37 8.85
C SER A 115 -12.97 -5.47 7.51
N ALA A 116 -11.68 -5.78 7.54
CA ALA A 116 -10.86 -5.98 6.35
C ALA A 116 -11.42 -7.12 5.45
N LYS A 117 -11.82 -8.24 6.03
CA LYS A 117 -12.46 -9.36 5.32
C LYS A 117 -13.76 -8.95 4.63
N ALA A 118 -14.58 -8.12 5.28
CA ALA A 118 -15.83 -7.66 4.72
C ALA A 118 -15.60 -6.79 3.46
N VAL A 119 -14.55 -5.98 3.44
CA VAL A 119 -14.15 -5.20 2.25
C VAL A 119 -13.52 -6.11 1.19
N ALA A 120 -12.58 -6.98 1.57
CA ALA A 120 -11.86 -7.86 0.64
C ALA A 120 -12.79 -8.82 -0.13
N GLY A 121 -13.90 -9.22 0.49
CA GLY A 121 -14.92 -10.03 -0.17
C GLY A 121 -15.72 -9.32 -1.27
N ARG A 122 -15.58 -7.99 -1.41
CA ARG A 122 -16.33 -7.16 -2.36
C ARG A 122 -15.47 -6.28 -3.24
N ARG A 123 -14.21 -6.06 -2.87
CA ARG A 123 -13.27 -5.14 -3.51
C ARG A 123 -11.91 -5.79 -3.68
N ARG A 124 -11.23 -5.44 -4.77
CA ARG A 124 -9.80 -5.77 -4.91
C ARG A 124 -9.01 -4.99 -3.88
N THR A 125 -8.35 -5.70 -2.94
CA THR A 125 -7.69 -5.08 -1.80
C THR A 125 -6.29 -5.64 -1.57
N PHE A 126 -5.36 -4.77 -1.21
CA PHE A 126 -4.16 -5.12 -0.47
C PHE A 126 -4.44 -5.00 1.03
N LEU A 127 -3.90 -5.91 1.81
CA LEU A 127 -3.90 -5.83 3.27
C LEU A 127 -2.52 -5.38 3.74
N ALA A 128 -2.50 -4.29 4.52
CA ALA A 128 -1.32 -3.73 5.15
C ALA A 128 -1.46 -3.69 6.68
N GLY A 129 -0.57 -2.96 7.34
CA GLY A 129 -0.63 -2.71 8.78
C GLY A 129 0.02 -3.78 9.62
N GLY A 130 1.32 -3.63 9.89
CA GLY A 130 2.08 -4.44 10.85
C GLY A 130 2.21 -5.90 10.48
N LEU A 131 2.18 -6.25 9.20
CA LEU A 131 2.43 -7.61 8.74
C LEU A 131 3.90 -7.98 8.91
N ASP A 132 4.12 -9.19 9.43
CA ASP A 132 5.42 -9.79 9.71
C ASP A 132 5.37 -11.31 9.48
N PRO A 133 6.51 -12.05 9.55
CA PRO A 133 6.54 -13.50 9.34
C PRO A 133 5.61 -14.30 10.27
N GLU A 134 5.34 -13.79 11.48
CA GLU A 134 4.56 -14.53 12.49
C GLU A 134 3.05 -14.41 12.24
N ASN A 135 2.60 -13.33 11.60
CA ASN A 135 1.17 -13.02 11.45
C ASN A 135 0.63 -13.09 10.02
N VAL A 136 1.49 -12.97 8.99
CA VAL A 136 1.06 -12.86 7.59
C VAL A 136 0.25 -14.07 7.11
N GLY A 137 0.65 -15.28 7.47
CA GLY A 137 -0.08 -16.50 7.08
C GLY A 137 -1.51 -16.53 7.64
N ARG A 138 -1.69 -16.12 8.91
CA ARG A 138 -3.02 -15.99 9.53
C ARG A 138 -3.82 -14.85 8.91
N ALA A 139 -3.18 -13.73 8.61
CA ALA A 139 -3.81 -12.58 7.94
C ALA A 139 -4.40 -12.97 6.58
N ILE A 140 -3.61 -13.67 5.75
CA ILE A 140 -4.06 -14.14 4.42
C ILE A 140 -5.24 -15.10 4.56
N LYS A 141 -5.15 -16.11 5.44
CA LYS A 141 -6.23 -17.10 5.66
C LYS A 141 -7.52 -16.46 6.16
N THR A 142 -7.42 -15.43 6.99
CA THR A 142 -8.58 -14.77 7.61
C THR A 142 -9.24 -13.78 6.66
N VAL A 143 -8.45 -12.88 6.04
CA VAL A 143 -8.96 -11.76 5.24
C VAL A 143 -9.19 -12.16 3.78
N ARG A 144 -8.34 -13.04 3.24
CA ARG A 144 -8.31 -13.45 1.83
C ARG A 144 -8.21 -12.23 0.91
N PRO A 145 -7.21 -11.35 1.11
CA PRO A 145 -7.03 -10.18 0.27
C PRO A 145 -6.53 -10.59 -1.12
N TYR A 146 -6.61 -9.67 -2.08
CA TYR A 146 -5.98 -9.83 -3.40
C TYR A 146 -4.44 -9.88 -3.31
N GLY A 147 -3.86 -9.13 -2.37
CA GLY A 147 -2.43 -9.09 -2.09
C GLY A 147 -2.16 -8.57 -0.69
N ILE A 148 -0.89 -8.55 -0.33
CA ILE A 148 -0.40 -8.07 0.97
C ILE A 148 0.64 -6.98 0.76
N ASP A 149 0.71 -6.04 1.69
CA ASP A 149 1.70 -4.97 1.74
C ASP A 149 2.40 -4.98 3.10
N ALA A 150 3.73 -5.04 3.09
CA ALA A 150 4.53 -5.05 4.31
C ALA A 150 5.74 -4.14 4.17
N SER A 151 6.03 -3.36 5.20
CA SER A 151 7.14 -2.41 5.19
C SER A 151 7.95 -2.46 6.49
N SER A 152 7.55 -1.71 7.51
CA SER A 152 8.35 -1.40 8.70
C SER A 152 8.77 -2.61 9.53
N ARG A 153 7.98 -3.68 9.55
CA ARG A 153 8.31 -4.90 10.28
C ARG A 153 9.33 -5.80 9.59
N LEU A 154 9.71 -5.44 8.37
CA LEU A 154 10.71 -6.11 7.55
C LEU A 154 11.94 -5.21 7.33
N GLU A 155 12.22 -4.31 8.28
CA GLU A 155 13.30 -3.34 8.20
C GLU A 155 14.20 -3.39 9.45
N VAL A 156 15.51 -3.26 9.25
CA VAL A 156 16.48 -3.02 10.34
C VAL A 156 16.48 -1.56 10.76
N SER A 157 16.16 -0.65 9.82
CA SER A 157 15.95 0.78 10.03
C SER A 157 15.06 1.33 8.91
N PRO A 158 14.43 2.49 9.08
CA PRO A 158 13.54 3.05 8.04
C PRO A 158 14.20 3.11 6.66
N GLY A 159 13.62 2.42 5.68
CA GLY A 159 14.14 2.32 4.31
C GLY A 159 15.20 1.25 4.07
N VAL A 160 15.68 0.57 5.11
CA VAL A 160 16.68 -0.51 4.98
C VAL A 160 16.06 -1.84 5.37
N LYS A 161 15.86 -2.71 4.38
CA LYS A 161 15.22 -4.01 4.58
C LYS A 161 16.12 -5.00 5.33
N ASP A 162 15.51 -5.79 6.21
CA ASP A 162 16.11 -6.95 6.83
C ASP A 162 15.91 -8.16 5.90
N HIS A 163 16.97 -8.65 5.28
CA HIS A 163 16.90 -9.75 4.32
C HIS A 163 16.45 -11.06 4.96
N GLU A 164 16.77 -11.28 6.23
CA GLU A 164 16.30 -12.48 6.95
C GLU A 164 14.81 -12.41 7.21
N GLN A 165 14.31 -11.26 7.69
CA GLN A 165 12.88 -11.04 7.87
C GLN A 165 12.11 -11.16 6.55
N LEU A 166 12.66 -10.65 5.45
CA LEU A 166 12.05 -10.82 4.12
C LEU A 166 11.96 -12.30 3.75
N ARG A 167 13.03 -13.08 3.92
CA ARG A 167 13.04 -14.50 3.60
C ARG A 167 12.02 -15.28 4.41
N LEU A 168 11.94 -15.02 5.72
CA LEU A 168 10.97 -15.64 6.62
C LEU A 168 9.53 -15.24 6.25
N PHE A 169 9.31 -13.97 5.87
CA PHE A 169 8.01 -13.49 5.46
C PHE A 169 7.51 -14.20 4.19
N PHE A 170 8.33 -14.31 3.16
CA PHE A 170 7.95 -15.03 1.95
C PHE A 170 7.74 -16.52 2.20
N ALA A 171 8.57 -17.17 3.03
CA ALA A 171 8.34 -18.56 3.42
C ALA A 171 7.00 -18.76 4.13
N ALA A 172 6.61 -17.79 4.99
CA ALA A 172 5.31 -17.84 5.67
C ALA A 172 4.14 -17.62 4.69
N VAL A 173 4.32 -16.78 3.67
CA VAL A 173 3.33 -16.58 2.60
C VAL A 173 3.18 -17.85 1.77
N ASP A 174 4.28 -18.43 1.31
CA ASP A 174 4.28 -19.64 0.47
C ASP A 174 3.61 -20.81 1.19
N SER A 175 3.81 -20.94 2.51
CA SER A 175 3.17 -21.97 3.32
C SER A 175 1.64 -21.92 3.38
N VAL A 176 1.03 -20.82 2.90
CA VAL A 176 -0.43 -20.69 2.83
C VAL A 176 -0.98 -21.30 1.55
N TYR A 177 -0.19 -21.33 0.49
CA TYR A 177 -0.59 -21.71 -0.87
C TYR A 177 -0.01 -23.07 -1.31
N GLY A 178 1.02 -23.57 -0.62
CA GLY A 178 1.57 -24.91 -0.78
C GLY A 178 0.89 -25.92 0.13
#